data_1b99b4b7a5c0d518841759c832b71f8d
#
_entry.id   1b99b4b7a5c0d518841759c832b71f8d
#
_cell.length_a   1.000
_cell.length_b   1.000
_cell.length_c   1.000
_cell.angle_alpha   90.00
_cell.angle_beta   90.00
_cell.angle_gamma   90.00
#
_symmetry.space_group_name_H-M   'P 1'
#
loop_
_entity.id
_entity.type
_entity.pdbx_description
1 polymer ?
#
loop_
_entity_poly.entity_id
_entity_poly.type
_entity_poly.pdbx_seq_one_letter_code
_entity_poly.pdbx_strand_id
1 'polypeptide(L)'
;MLEPVLTPAIREEIARLERADIMVGIPSFKNATTIGYVVRAAQAGLVQYFPDLRPVVVNSDAGSPDGTGRVVIETEPPDYIERILLVRPTNKLARVSLTYPEIDGVGGKGAALRTIFEIAAALDVQALVVVDSDLRSIGPEWIELLAGPILKGGYDYVAPLYARHKHDGTITNNVTYPLTRALYGMRIRQPIGGDFGVSGDLVRHYLQAGDWTPEVSKFGIDIWMTTLALSGGFAVCQARLGAKVHDPKDPGADLGPMFRQVVTTILRLAVANADRWTQVHGSHDVPNYGFERIVDPPPLEINVLRLLSEFQAGAVTMGDTWRQMLAPDTAAAVLGLADEAGRIADHVRKVVEADAPGSERPSTAAMAAAAAGFAFPDATWARVIYDLVITAREEPARLEEYVTSLVPVYFGRVASAVIENRDLPTDRAEESVERQAREFERLKPYLVDRWGKSLAASAEAGAAAGVGAGATNGSATAKGEGKGKGADGAGHAGTGASAAGGDLGAEADRLGGSVAGR
;
A
#
# COMPACT_ATOMS: atom_id res chain seq x y z
N MET A 1 -15.28 -14.92 5.33
CA MET A 1 -13.96 -15.49 4.91
C MET A 1 -13.84 -15.24 3.43
N LEU A 2 -12.68 -14.77 2.98
CA LEU A 2 -12.38 -14.58 1.57
C LEU A 2 -12.34 -15.94 0.86
N GLU A 3 -12.79 -16.00 -0.41
CA GLU A 3 -12.63 -17.22 -1.19
C GLU A 3 -11.14 -17.52 -1.44
N PRO A 4 -10.68 -18.77 -1.29
CA PRO A 4 -9.30 -19.14 -1.52
C PRO A 4 -8.89 -18.90 -2.98
N VAL A 5 -7.74 -18.25 -3.20
CA VAL A 5 -7.22 -17.96 -4.56
C VAL A 5 -6.28 -19.04 -5.10
N LEU A 6 -5.92 -20.06 -4.30
CA LEU A 6 -5.01 -21.12 -4.71
C LEU A 6 -5.63 -22.03 -5.78
N THR A 7 -5.00 -22.06 -6.95
CA THR A 7 -5.38 -22.99 -8.03
C THR A 7 -5.08 -24.45 -7.67
N PRO A 8 -5.71 -25.44 -8.33
CA PRO A 8 -5.39 -26.85 -8.10
C PRO A 8 -3.91 -27.18 -8.27
N ALA A 9 -3.23 -26.59 -9.27
CA ALA A 9 -1.80 -26.78 -9.50
C ALA A 9 -0.94 -26.27 -8.34
N ILE A 10 -1.28 -25.09 -7.78
CA ILE A 10 -0.58 -24.54 -6.61
C ILE A 10 -0.80 -25.44 -5.40
N ARG A 11 -2.01 -25.95 -5.19
CA ARG A 11 -2.33 -26.88 -4.09
C ARG A 11 -1.54 -28.19 -4.19
N GLU A 12 -1.34 -28.71 -5.41
CA GLU A 12 -0.53 -29.90 -5.63
C GLU A 12 0.94 -29.65 -5.27
N GLU A 13 1.50 -28.48 -5.63
CA GLU A 13 2.86 -28.10 -5.27
C GLU A 13 3.04 -27.94 -3.76
N ILE A 14 2.09 -27.28 -3.09
CA ILE A 14 2.07 -27.17 -1.60
C ILE A 14 2.04 -28.56 -0.97
N ALA A 15 1.22 -29.47 -1.48
CA ALA A 15 1.13 -30.84 -0.96
C ALA A 15 2.46 -31.61 -1.10
N ARG A 16 3.26 -31.33 -2.14
CA ARG A 16 4.61 -31.90 -2.28
C ARG A 16 5.62 -31.36 -1.27
N LEU A 17 5.45 -30.09 -0.84
CA LEU A 17 6.32 -29.46 0.15
C LEU A 17 5.97 -29.90 1.58
N GLU A 18 4.74 -30.36 1.80
CA GLU A 18 4.17 -30.80 3.08
C GLU A 18 4.14 -29.69 4.15
N ARG A 19 5.30 -29.11 4.49
CA ARG A 19 5.48 -28.08 5.52
C ARG A 19 6.71 -27.23 5.26
N ALA A 20 6.67 -25.97 5.65
CA ALA A 20 7.84 -25.10 5.76
C ALA A 20 7.84 -24.37 7.11
N ASP A 21 9.03 -24.13 7.69
CA ASP A 21 9.15 -23.37 8.94
C ASP A 21 9.33 -21.88 8.66
N ILE A 22 10.03 -21.55 7.57
CA ILE A 22 10.32 -20.18 7.14
C ILE A 22 10.12 -20.04 5.63
N MET A 23 9.45 -18.96 5.23
CA MET A 23 9.19 -18.63 3.83
C MET A 23 9.74 -17.25 3.46
N VAL A 24 10.32 -17.11 2.27
CA VAL A 24 10.54 -15.81 1.62
C VAL A 24 9.57 -15.69 0.45
N GLY A 25 8.67 -14.71 0.52
CA GLY A 25 7.68 -14.41 -0.50
C GLY A 25 8.11 -13.21 -1.36
N ILE A 26 8.10 -13.36 -2.68
CA ILE A 26 8.57 -12.35 -3.64
C ILE A 26 7.44 -12.05 -4.62
N PRO A 27 6.69 -10.97 -4.46
CA PRO A 27 5.76 -10.51 -5.49
C PRO A 27 6.54 -9.94 -6.67
N SER A 28 6.20 -10.28 -7.93
CA SER A 28 6.95 -9.81 -9.09
C SER A 28 6.08 -9.47 -10.30
N PHE A 29 6.58 -8.51 -11.10
CA PHE A 29 6.09 -8.22 -12.43
C PHE A 29 7.17 -7.54 -13.27
N LYS A 30 7.63 -8.19 -14.34
CA LYS A 30 8.68 -7.70 -15.26
C LYS A 30 9.99 -7.35 -14.57
N ASN A 31 10.51 -8.27 -13.77
CA ASN A 31 11.73 -8.11 -12.98
C ASN A 31 12.84 -9.10 -13.36
N ALA A 32 12.86 -9.63 -14.59
CA ALA A 32 13.86 -10.62 -15.00
C ALA A 32 15.32 -10.18 -14.79
N THR A 33 15.59 -8.87 -14.84
CA THR A 33 16.95 -8.30 -14.65
C THR A 33 17.40 -8.19 -13.20
N THR A 34 16.48 -8.22 -12.23
CA THR A 34 16.78 -7.98 -10.80
C THR A 34 16.45 -9.19 -9.93
N ILE A 35 15.39 -9.93 -10.25
CA ILE A 35 14.86 -10.97 -9.38
C ILE A 35 15.86 -12.09 -9.07
N GLY A 36 16.76 -12.43 -10.00
CA GLY A 36 17.81 -13.43 -9.76
C GLY A 36 18.77 -13.04 -8.63
N TYR A 37 19.07 -11.74 -8.49
CA TYR A 37 19.86 -11.23 -7.38
C TYR A 37 19.08 -11.35 -6.05
N VAL A 38 17.80 -10.98 -6.05
CA VAL A 38 16.92 -11.07 -4.87
C VAL A 38 16.78 -12.52 -4.39
N VAL A 39 16.50 -13.45 -5.31
CA VAL A 39 16.39 -14.90 -5.01
C VAL A 39 17.71 -15.43 -4.42
N ARG A 40 18.85 -15.04 -5.00
CA ARG A 40 20.17 -15.49 -4.52
C ARG A 40 20.47 -14.98 -3.11
N ALA A 41 20.15 -13.72 -2.81
CA ALA A 41 20.29 -13.15 -1.47
C ALA A 41 19.36 -13.84 -0.46
N ALA A 42 18.11 -14.10 -0.85
CA ALA A 42 17.14 -14.83 -0.02
C ALA A 42 17.63 -16.26 0.31
N GLN A 43 18.07 -17.01 -0.68
CA GLN A 43 18.63 -18.35 -0.50
C GLN A 43 19.82 -18.34 0.46
N ALA A 44 20.76 -17.39 0.25
CA ALA A 44 21.93 -17.24 1.10
C ALA A 44 21.54 -16.94 2.56
N GLY A 45 20.59 -16.02 2.77
CA GLY A 45 20.11 -15.67 4.11
C GLY A 45 19.43 -16.83 4.83
N LEU A 46 18.56 -17.56 4.13
CA LEU A 46 17.88 -18.74 4.68
C LEU A 46 18.87 -19.81 5.16
N VAL A 47 19.83 -20.16 4.32
CA VAL A 47 20.80 -21.21 4.63
C VAL A 47 21.81 -20.76 5.69
N GLN A 48 22.25 -19.52 5.64
CA GLN A 48 23.27 -18.99 6.54
C GLN A 48 22.75 -18.81 7.98
N TYR A 49 21.55 -18.26 8.14
CA TYR A 49 21.03 -17.85 9.44
C TYR A 49 20.02 -18.81 10.03
N PHE A 50 19.40 -19.66 9.19
CA PHE A 50 18.34 -20.60 9.59
C PHE A 50 18.59 -22.04 9.05
N PRO A 51 19.80 -22.59 9.22
CA PRO A 51 20.20 -23.88 8.61
C PRO A 51 19.40 -25.08 9.10
N ASP A 52 18.80 -24.98 10.28
CA ASP A 52 18.06 -26.09 10.91
C ASP A 52 16.55 -26.03 10.62
N LEU A 53 16.07 -24.96 9.93
CA LEU A 53 14.67 -24.81 9.54
C LEU A 53 14.42 -25.34 8.12
N ARG A 54 13.15 -25.61 7.81
CA ARG A 54 12.70 -25.98 6.46
C ARG A 54 12.38 -24.71 5.66
N PRO A 55 13.25 -24.24 4.78
CA PRO A 55 13.05 -23.01 4.06
C PRO A 55 12.34 -23.21 2.74
N VAL A 56 11.56 -22.22 2.31
CA VAL A 56 10.99 -22.14 0.97
C VAL A 56 11.07 -20.70 0.45
N VAL A 57 11.39 -20.54 -0.84
CA VAL A 57 11.28 -19.28 -1.57
C VAL A 57 10.10 -19.39 -2.54
N VAL A 58 9.13 -18.51 -2.40
CA VAL A 58 7.91 -18.46 -3.23
C VAL A 58 7.90 -17.15 -4.00
N ASN A 59 7.95 -17.25 -5.32
CA ASN A 59 7.69 -16.12 -6.21
C ASN A 59 6.23 -16.15 -6.68
N SER A 60 5.54 -15.05 -6.47
CA SER A 60 4.17 -14.82 -6.95
C SER A 60 4.20 -13.76 -8.05
N ASP A 61 4.09 -14.21 -9.30
CA ASP A 61 4.32 -13.40 -10.50
C ASP A 61 3.01 -13.01 -11.19
N ALA A 62 2.95 -11.77 -11.71
CA ALA A 62 1.79 -11.25 -12.43
C ALA A 62 1.68 -11.74 -13.90
N GLY A 63 2.29 -12.89 -14.24
CA GLY A 63 2.32 -13.38 -15.60
C GLY A 63 3.31 -12.60 -16.48
N SER A 64 4.50 -12.35 -15.97
CA SER A 64 5.54 -11.57 -16.63
C SER A 64 5.97 -12.16 -17.97
N PRO A 65 5.92 -11.40 -19.07
CA PRO A 65 6.31 -11.90 -20.40
C PRO A 65 7.82 -11.93 -20.62
N ASP A 66 8.62 -11.31 -19.72
CA ASP A 66 10.08 -11.18 -19.83
C ASP A 66 10.87 -12.38 -19.28
N GLY A 67 10.19 -13.42 -18.81
CA GLY A 67 10.82 -14.62 -18.27
C GLY A 67 11.18 -14.53 -16.77
N THR A 68 10.65 -13.55 -16.02
CA THR A 68 10.88 -13.38 -14.58
C THR A 68 10.75 -14.71 -13.81
N GLY A 69 9.64 -15.44 -13.96
CA GLY A 69 9.41 -16.71 -13.26
C GLY A 69 10.46 -17.80 -13.60
N ARG A 70 10.93 -17.84 -14.86
CA ARG A 70 12.00 -18.75 -15.26
C ARG A 70 13.32 -18.43 -14.56
N VAL A 71 13.68 -17.14 -14.47
CA VAL A 71 14.88 -16.69 -13.76
C VAL A 71 14.86 -17.15 -12.30
N VAL A 72 13.70 -17.10 -11.63
CA VAL A 72 13.57 -17.59 -10.24
C VAL A 72 13.95 -19.06 -10.11
N ILE A 73 13.43 -19.91 -11.00
CA ILE A 73 13.67 -21.36 -10.95
C ILE A 73 15.10 -21.71 -11.35
N GLU A 74 15.67 -21.04 -12.35
CA GLU A 74 17.02 -21.29 -12.87
C GLU A 74 18.12 -20.64 -12.00
N THR A 75 17.79 -19.72 -11.09
CA THR A 75 18.79 -19.07 -10.24
C THR A 75 19.40 -20.07 -9.25
N GLU A 76 20.67 -20.37 -9.42
CA GLU A 76 21.41 -21.22 -8.50
C GLU A 76 21.84 -20.47 -7.25
N PRO A 77 21.89 -21.12 -6.07
CA PRO A 77 22.45 -20.54 -4.87
C PRO A 77 23.95 -20.23 -5.06
N PRO A 78 24.54 -19.29 -4.31
CA PRO A 78 25.97 -19.05 -4.35
C PRO A 78 26.78 -20.31 -3.97
N ASP A 79 27.95 -20.52 -4.58
CA ASP A 79 28.81 -21.71 -4.40
C ASP A 79 29.11 -22.05 -2.93
N TYR A 80 29.27 -21.05 -2.07
CA TYR A 80 29.53 -21.28 -0.64
C TYR A 80 28.30 -21.88 0.08
N ILE A 81 27.09 -21.61 -0.42
CA ILE A 81 25.85 -22.19 0.10
C ILE A 81 25.73 -23.66 -0.26
N GLU A 82 26.14 -24.06 -1.46
CA GLU A 82 26.17 -25.46 -1.86
C GLU A 82 27.07 -26.30 -0.92
N ARG A 83 28.22 -25.74 -0.53
CA ARG A 83 29.12 -26.38 0.43
C ARG A 83 28.47 -26.55 1.82
N ILE A 84 27.71 -25.57 2.29
CA ILE A 84 26.97 -25.67 3.56
C ILE A 84 25.88 -26.75 3.46
N LEU A 85 25.15 -26.79 2.34
CA LEU A 85 24.11 -27.81 2.09
C LEU A 85 24.69 -29.23 2.01
N LEU A 86 25.91 -29.39 1.47
CA LEU A 86 26.62 -30.69 1.45
C LEU A 86 27.03 -31.17 2.86
N VAL A 87 27.32 -30.26 3.77
CA VAL A 87 27.69 -30.57 5.16
C VAL A 87 26.45 -30.80 6.05
N ARG A 88 25.30 -30.21 5.71
CA ARG A 88 24.03 -30.32 6.45
C ARG A 88 22.87 -30.66 5.51
N PRO A 89 22.77 -31.91 5.02
CA PRO A 89 21.84 -32.28 3.96
C PRO A 89 20.36 -32.36 4.37
N THR A 90 20.00 -32.02 5.61
CA THR A 90 18.68 -32.33 6.18
C THR A 90 17.54 -31.45 5.67
N ASN A 91 17.81 -30.25 5.16
CA ASN A 91 16.76 -29.31 4.74
C ASN A 91 17.01 -28.82 3.32
N LYS A 92 16.36 -29.45 2.35
CA LYS A 92 16.41 -28.99 0.95
C LYS A 92 15.67 -27.66 0.84
N LEU A 93 16.37 -26.65 0.31
CA LEU A 93 15.75 -25.38 -0.06
C LEU A 93 14.83 -25.57 -1.27
N ALA A 94 13.54 -25.42 -1.08
CA ALA A 94 12.56 -25.46 -2.14
C ALA A 94 12.37 -24.07 -2.77
N ARG A 95 12.12 -24.04 -4.09
CA ARG A 95 11.80 -22.84 -4.85
C ARG A 95 10.54 -23.09 -5.65
N VAL A 96 9.60 -22.18 -5.56
CA VAL A 96 8.35 -22.22 -6.32
C VAL A 96 8.16 -20.88 -7.01
N SER A 97 7.87 -20.91 -8.30
CA SER A 97 7.40 -19.74 -9.03
C SER A 97 6.04 -20.05 -9.63
N LEU A 98 5.09 -19.17 -9.39
CA LEU A 98 3.72 -19.33 -9.84
C LEU A 98 3.16 -18.00 -10.36
N THR A 99 2.17 -18.10 -11.24
CA THR A 99 1.38 -16.95 -11.66
C THR A 99 0.16 -16.86 -10.75
N TYR A 100 0.01 -15.72 -10.06
CA TYR A 100 -1.13 -15.51 -9.19
C TYR A 100 -2.38 -15.15 -9.98
N PRO A 101 -3.59 -15.57 -9.52
CA PRO A 101 -4.84 -15.14 -10.11
C PRO A 101 -5.14 -13.67 -9.73
N GLU A 102 -5.86 -12.95 -10.60
CA GLU A 102 -6.48 -11.69 -10.24
C GLU A 102 -7.56 -11.92 -9.17
N ILE A 103 -7.70 -10.96 -8.25
CA ILE A 103 -8.75 -10.96 -7.24
C ILE A 103 -9.85 -10.02 -7.72
N ASP A 104 -11.03 -10.54 -7.99
CA ASP A 104 -12.16 -9.81 -8.56
C ASP A 104 -11.79 -9.01 -9.83
N GLY A 105 -10.96 -9.61 -10.69
CA GLY A 105 -10.45 -8.97 -11.91
C GLY A 105 -9.37 -7.90 -11.66
N VAL A 106 -8.80 -7.83 -10.45
CA VAL A 106 -7.78 -6.86 -10.08
C VAL A 106 -6.45 -7.55 -9.78
N GLY A 107 -5.46 -7.34 -10.61
CA GLY A 107 -4.06 -7.74 -10.38
C GLY A 107 -3.27 -6.65 -9.68
N GLY A 108 -2.16 -7.03 -9.02
CA GLY A 108 -1.22 -6.10 -8.39
C GLY A 108 -0.43 -6.72 -7.26
N LYS A 109 0.38 -5.89 -6.57
CA LYS A 109 1.24 -6.35 -5.47
C LYS A 109 0.44 -7.05 -4.37
N GLY A 110 -0.72 -6.49 -3.98
CA GLY A 110 -1.57 -7.08 -2.95
C GLY A 110 -2.17 -8.41 -3.37
N ALA A 111 -2.59 -8.57 -4.62
CA ALA A 111 -3.07 -9.86 -5.13
C ALA A 111 -1.95 -10.93 -5.09
N ALA A 112 -0.72 -10.55 -5.47
CA ALA A 112 0.44 -11.42 -5.35
C ALA A 112 0.72 -11.82 -3.90
N LEU A 113 0.65 -10.87 -2.96
CA LEU A 113 0.86 -11.12 -1.53
C LEU A 113 -0.24 -11.97 -0.91
N ARG A 114 -1.50 -11.81 -1.32
CA ARG A 114 -2.58 -12.70 -0.86
C ARG A 114 -2.29 -14.15 -1.19
N THR A 115 -1.83 -14.42 -2.40
CA THR A 115 -1.42 -15.78 -2.81
C THR A 115 -0.26 -16.29 -1.93
N ILE A 116 0.74 -15.45 -1.65
CA ILE A 116 1.84 -15.77 -0.74
C ILE A 116 1.31 -16.09 0.67
N PHE A 117 0.38 -15.31 1.20
CA PHE A 117 -0.21 -15.54 2.52
C PHE A 117 -0.99 -16.86 2.59
N GLU A 118 -1.77 -17.20 1.56
CA GLU A 118 -2.48 -18.48 1.51
C GLU A 118 -1.52 -19.67 1.46
N ILE A 119 -0.41 -19.56 0.72
CA ILE A 119 0.65 -20.59 0.69
C ILE A 119 1.34 -20.68 2.05
N ALA A 120 1.69 -19.55 2.67
CA ALA A 120 2.32 -19.50 3.97
C ALA A 120 1.45 -20.16 5.05
N ALA A 121 0.15 -19.87 5.05
CA ALA A 121 -0.81 -20.50 5.96
C ALA A 121 -0.97 -22.00 5.69
N ALA A 122 -1.01 -22.43 4.43
CA ALA A 122 -1.15 -23.83 4.05
C ALA A 122 0.09 -24.68 4.41
N LEU A 123 1.29 -24.07 4.39
CA LEU A 123 2.55 -24.70 4.81
C LEU A 123 2.83 -24.56 6.31
N ASP A 124 1.95 -23.91 7.08
CA ASP A 124 2.06 -23.65 8.52
C ASP A 124 3.41 -22.99 8.89
N VAL A 125 3.80 -21.94 8.15
CA VAL A 125 5.07 -21.25 8.41
C VAL A 125 5.05 -20.50 9.73
N GLN A 126 6.19 -20.52 10.43
CA GLN A 126 6.38 -19.73 11.66
C GLN A 126 6.71 -18.27 11.33
N ALA A 127 7.50 -18.05 10.26
CA ALA A 127 7.87 -16.72 9.79
C ALA A 127 7.81 -16.61 8.27
N LEU A 128 7.17 -15.56 7.78
CA LEU A 128 7.17 -15.12 6.39
C LEU A 128 8.00 -13.84 6.28
N VAL A 129 8.97 -13.82 5.37
CA VAL A 129 9.67 -12.61 4.95
C VAL A 129 9.15 -12.23 3.56
N VAL A 130 8.65 -11.02 3.41
CA VAL A 130 8.27 -10.45 2.11
C VAL A 130 9.39 -9.53 1.64
N VAL A 131 9.80 -9.63 0.38
CA VAL A 131 10.79 -8.72 -0.23
C VAL A 131 10.38 -8.34 -1.64
N ASP A 132 10.64 -7.07 -2.00
CA ASP A 132 10.40 -6.57 -3.35
C ASP A 132 11.35 -7.25 -4.38
N SER A 133 10.88 -7.47 -5.60
CA SER A 133 11.62 -8.18 -6.67
C SER A 133 12.60 -7.31 -7.46
N ASP A 134 12.56 -5.97 -7.28
CA ASP A 134 13.40 -4.99 -7.98
C ASP A 134 14.60 -4.48 -7.16
N LEU A 135 14.88 -5.11 -6.03
CA LEU A 135 15.96 -4.72 -5.12
C LEU A 135 17.33 -4.99 -5.70
N ARG A 136 18.23 -3.99 -5.57
CA ARG A 136 19.66 -4.07 -5.93
C ARG A 136 20.58 -4.03 -4.71
N SER A 137 20.02 -3.81 -3.51
CA SER A 137 20.77 -3.64 -2.25
C SER A 137 20.50 -4.73 -1.21
N ILE A 138 19.61 -5.69 -1.49
CA ILE A 138 19.31 -6.76 -0.56
C ILE A 138 20.56 -7.63 -0.31
N GLY A 139 20.87 -7.86 0.97
CA GLY A 139 21.88 -8.83 1.41
C GLY A 139 21.26 -10.00 2.16
N PRO A 140 22.00 -11.09 2.35
CA PRO A 140 21.54 -12.25 3.13
C PRO A 140 21.09 -11.90 4.54
N GLU A 141 21.70 -10.89 5.16
CA GLU A 141 21.38 -10.41 6.49
C GLU A 141 19.97 -9.80 6.62
N TRP A 142 19.34 -9.37 5.49
CA TRP A 142 17.96 -8.88 5.54
C TRP A 142 17.00 -9.99 5.98
N ILE A 143 17.27 -11.23 5.56
CA ILE A 143 16.43 -12.38 5.95
C ILE A 143 16.54 -12.64 7.45
N GLU A 144 17.75 -12.54 8.03
CA GLU A 144 17.94 -12.63 9.47
C GLU A 144 17.22 -11.51 10.22
N LEU A 145 17.39 -10.27 9.76
CA LEU A 145 16.84 -9.09 10.41
C LEU A 145 15.31 -9.04 10.37
N LEU A 146 14.69 -9.62 9.33
CA LEU A 146 13.24 -9.66 9.18
C LEU A 146 12.60 -10.90 9.84
N ALA A 147 13.25 -12.06 9.80
CA ALA A 147 12.71 -13.30 10.37
C ALA A 147 13.16 -13.56 11.83
N GLY A 148 14.37 -13.14 12.18
CA GLY A 148 14.96 -13.37 13.51
C GLY A 148 14.13 -12.84 14.67
N PRO A 149 13.63 -11.59 14.63
CA PRO A 149 12.76 -11.06 15.68
C PRO A 149 11.48 -11.89 15.87
N ILE A 150 10.93 -12.46 14.80
CA ILE A 150 9.75 -13.33 14.87
C ILE A 150 10.12 -14.66 15.52
N LEU A 151 11.11 -15.35 14.96
CA LEU A 151 11.45 -16.73 15.36
C LEU A 151 12.08 -16.83 16.75
N LYS A 152 12.78 -15.76 17.20
CA LYS A 152 13.56 -15.76 18.45
C LYS A 152 13.13 -14.68 19.43
N GLY A 153 12.44 -13.61 18.95
CA GLY A 153 12.12 -12.42 19.73
C GLY A 153 10.66 -12.29 20.15
N GLY A 154 9.77 -13.15 19.64
CA GLY A 154 8.34 -13.11 19.98
C GLY A 154 7.59 -11.92 19.36
N TYR A 155 8.11 -11.38 18.25
CA TYR A 155 7.42 -10.36 17.47
C TYR A 155 6.57 -10.99 16.37
N ASP A 156 5.53 -10.26 15.97
CA ASP A 156 4.62 -10.69 14.91
C ASP A 156 4.82 -9.92 13.62
N TYR A 157 5.30 -8.68 13.73
CA TYR A 157 5.51 -7.80 12.59
C TYR A 157 6.84 -7.06 12.70
N VAL A 158 7.63 -7.15 11.64
CA VAL A 158 8.91 -6.46 11.52
C VAL A 158 8.83 -5.52 10.33
N ALA A 159 8.75 -4.21 10.60
CA ALA A 159 8.78 -3.19 9.55
C ALA A 159 10.23 -2.85 9.18
N PRO A 160 10.51 -2.51 7.91
CA PRO A 160 11.85 -2.11 7.51
C PRO A 160 12.18 -0.69 8.00
N LEU A 161 13.45 -0.45 8.24
CA LEU A 161 14.02 0.87 8.49
C LEU A 161 15.23 1.07 7.59
N TYR A 162 15.03 1.83 6.50
CA TYR A 162 16.07 2.10 5.50
C TYR A 162 16.73 3.46 5.67
N ALA A 163 17.99 3.54 5.31
CA ALA A 163 18.60 4.80 4.90
C ALA A 163 18.10 5.16 3.49
N ARG A 164 17.39 6.27 3.35
CA ARG A 164 16.83 6.76 2.08
C ARG A 164 17.35 8.16 1.79
N HIS A 165 17.48 8.52 0.51
CA HIS A 165 17.72 9.91 0.14
C HIS A 165 16.61 10.83 0.69
N LYS A 166 16.97 12.05 1.10
CA LYS A 166 16.03 13.03 1.70
C LYS A 166 14.78 13.33 0.87
N HIS A 167 14.85 13.11 -0.43
CA HIS A 167 13.73 13.33 -1.35
C HIS A 167 12.98 12.04 -1.72
N ASP A 168 13.41 10.89 -1.18
CA ASP A 168 12.72 9.61 -1.39
C ASP A 168 11.63 9.36 -0.33
N GLY A 169 10.69 8.46 -0.64
CA GLY A 169 9.63 8.06 0.28
C GLY A 169 8.64 9.18 0.62
N THR A 170 8.33 10.06 -0.32
CA THR A 170 7.50 11.25 -0.07
C THR A 170 6.11 10.93 0.45
N ILE A 171 5.47 9.81 0.04
CA ILE A 171 4.19 9.35 0.60
C ILE A 171 4.38 8.92 2.06
N THR A 172 5.45 8.18 2.34
CA THR A 172 5.82 7.77 3.71
C THR A 172 6.01 8.99 4.59
N ASN A 173 6.85 9.92 4.16
CA ASN A 173 7.25 11.06 4.96
C ASN A 173 6.10 12.04 5.23
N ASN A 174 5.24 12.27 4.23
CA ASN A 174 4.19 13.30 4.35
C ASN A 174 2.82 12.76 4.77
N VAL A 175 2.54 11.45 4.61
CA VAL A 175 1.21 10.91 4.91
C VAL A 175 1.28 9.72 5.86
N THR A 176 1.88 8.60 5.43
CA THR A 176 1.67 7.34 6.16
C THR A 176 2.37 7.30 7.51
N TYR A 177 3.61 7.79 7.62
CA TYR A 177 4.30 7.83 8.90
C TYR A 177 3.64 8.79 9.90
N PRO A 178 3.43 10.09 9.59
CA PRO A 178 2.84 11.02 10.55
C PRO A 178 1.41 10.61 10.95
N LEU A 179 0.59 10.14 10.01
CA LEU A 179 -0.78 9.74 10.30
C LEU A 179 -0.82 8.44 11.12
N THR A 180 -0.07 7.40 10.74
CA THR A 180 -0.01 6.12 11.46
C THR A 180 0.48 6.33 12.90
N ARG A 181 1.52 7.13 13.07
CA ARG A 181 2.06 7.49 14.39
C ARG A 181 1.02 8.20 15.25
N ALA A 182 0.34 9.20 14.72
CA ALA A 182 -0.71 9.92 15.44
C ALA A 182 -1.91 9.05 15.79
N LEU A 183 -2.34 8.16 14.89
CA LEU A 183 -3.52 7.31 15.10
C LEU A 183 -3.23 6.13 16.03
N TYR A 184 -2.12 5.42 15.85
CA TYR A 184 -1.88 4.14 16.54
C TYR A 184 -0.83 4.23 17.65
N GLY A 185 -0.15 5.37 17.83
CA GLY A 185 0.75 5.61 18.94
C GLY A 185 2.09 4.87 18.87
N MET A 186 2.45 4.31 17.73
CA MET A 186 3.71 3.60 17.49
C MET A 186 4.53 4.28 16.41
N ARG A 187 5.84 4.49 16.66
CA ARG A 187 6.75 5.15 15.73
C ARG A 187 7.34 4.15 14.74
N ILE A 188 6.50 3.62 13.84
CA ILE A 188 6.96 2.83 12.71
C ILE A 188 7.33 3.77 11.59
N ARG A 189 8.66 4.00 11.40
CA ARG A 189 9.17 5.06 10.51
C ARG A 189 8.82 4.85 9.04
N GLN A 190 8.75 3.60 8.59
CA GLN A 190 8.49 3.27 7.19
C GLN A 190 7.36 2.22 7.07
N PRO A 191 6.10 2.61 7.34
CA PRO A 191 4.96 1.70 7.38
C PRO A 191 4.57 1.13 6.00
N ILE A 192 5.13 1.65 4.90
CA ILE A 192 4.97 1.17 3.52
C ILE A 192 6.33 0.90 2.88
N GLY A 193 7.22 0.24 3.62
CA GLY A 193 8.60 0.02 3.19
C GLY A 193 8.78 -1.03 2.11
N GLY A 194 7.81 -1.92 1.90
CA GLY A 194 7.84 -2.95 0.85
C GLY A 194 8.38 -4.29 1.31
N ASP A 195 9.27 -4.32 2.29
CA ASP A 195 9.93 -5.54 2.78
C ASP A 195 9.60 -5.72 4.26
N PHE A 196 9.05 -6.87 4.62
CA PHE A 196 8.48 -7.09 5.95
C PHE A 196 8.76 -8.50 6.49
N GLY A 197 8.87 -8.63 7.82
CA GLY A 197 8.74 -9.89 8.52
C GLY A 197 7.34 -10.04 9.12
N VAL A 198 6.72 -11.21 8.97
CA VAL A 198 5.34 -11.48 9.41
C VAL A 198 5.26 -12.85 10.07
N SER A 199 4.69 -12.96 11.28
CA SER A 199 4.46 -14.24 11.94
C SER A 199 3.35 -15.05 11.25
N GLY A 200 3.37 -16.37 11.39
CA GLY A 200 2.31 -17.23 10.88
C GLY A 200 0.93 -16.88 11.47
N ASP A 201 0.88 -16.41 12.73
CA ASP A 201 -0.36 -15.95 13.36
C ASP A 201 -0.90 -14.69 12.69
N LEU A 202 -0.03 -13.72 12.41
CA LEU A 202 -0.42 -12.50 11.70
C LEU A 202 -0.80 -12.78 10.24
N VAL A 203 -0.15 -13.73 9.56
CA VAL A 203 -0.58 -14.19 8.22
C VAL A 203 -2.01 -14.72 8.26
N ARG A 204 -2.34 -15.56 9.25
CA ARG A 204 -3.71 -16.07 9.43
C ARG A 204 -4.71 -14.95 9.73
N HIS A 205 -4.31 -13.96 10.52
CA HIS A 205 -5.12 -12.77 10.79
C HIS A 205 -5.41 -11.97 9.51
N TYR A 206 -4.41 -11.75 8.65
CA TYR A 206 -4.59 -11.08 7.35
C TYR A 206 -5.60 -11.81 6.44
N LEU A 207 -5.56 -13.14 6.42
CA LEU A 207 -6.50 -13.94 5.63
C LEU A 207 -7.93 -13.94 6.18
N GLN A 208 -8.11 -13.66 7.46
CA GLN A 208 -9.42 -13.54 8.11
C GLN A 208 -10.00 -12.14 7.98
N ALA A 209 -9.17 -11.12 7.76
CA ALA A 209 -9.61 -9.75 7.56
C ALA A 209 -10.38 -9.63 6.24
N GLY A 210 -11.63 -9.15 6.31
CA GLY A 210 -12.58 -9.19 5.19
C GLY A 210 -12.36 -8.15 4.07
N ASP A 211 -11.42 -7.20 4.22
CA ASP A 211 -11.42 -5.95 3.44
C ASP A 211 -10.33 -5.93 2.35
N TRP A 212 -10.36 -6.88 1.42
CA TRP A 212 -9.53 -6.86 0.22
C TRP A 212 -10.16 -5.95 -0.85
N THR A 213 -9.97 -4.65 -0.71
CA THR A 213 -10.44 -3.68 -1.71
C THR A 213 -9.55 -3.67 -2.95
N PRO A 214 -9.99 -3.06 -4.07
CA PRO A 214 -9.14 -2.90 -5.26
C PRO A 214 -7.81 -2.20 -4.97
N GLU A 215 -7.76 -1.25 -4.02
CA GLU A 215 -6.54 -0.57 -3.63
C GLU A 215 -5.62 -1.48 -2.82
N VAL A 216 -6.17 -2.31 -1.92
CA VAL A 216 -5.40 -3.32 -1.16
C VAL A 216 -4.85 -4.38 -2.10
N SER A 217 -5.58 -4.79 -3.13
CA SER A 217 -5.07 -5.70 -4.16
C SER A 217 -3.87 -5.12 -4.95
N LYS A 218 -3.60 -3.82 -4.83
CA LYS A 218 -2.48 -3.10 -5.46
C LYS A 218 -1.48 -2.61 -4.40
N PHE A 219 -1.07 -1.33 -4.45
CA PHE A 219 -0.08 -0.76 -3.54
C PHE A 219 -0.63 -0.36 -2.16
N GLY A 220 -1.94 -0.39 -1.95
CA GLY A 220 -2.54 -0.22 -0.62
C GLY A 220 -2.20 -1.32 0.37
N ILE A 221 -1.68 -2.46 -0.10
CA ILE A 221 -1.38 -3.64 0.73
C ILE A 221 -0.37 -3.34 1.84
N ASP A 222 0.68 -2.57 1.58
CA ASP A 222 1.73 -2.32 2.57
C ASP A 222 1.16 -1.60 3.80
N ILE A 223 0.38 -0.53 3.60
CA ILE A 223 -0.24 0.20 4.71
C ILE A 223 -1.38 -0.60 5.38
N TRP A 224 -2.07 -1.45 4.62
CA TRP A 224 -3.07 -2.35 5.15
C TRP A 224 -2.43 -3.38 6.12
N MET A 225 -1.33 -4.04 5.73
CA MET A 225 -0.58 -4.97 6.57
C MET A 225 -0.11 -4.30 7.87
N THR A 226 0.54 -3.15 7.75
CA THR A 226 1.03 -2.39 8.91
C THR A 226 -0.12 -2.00 9.83
N THR A 227 -1.20 -1.45 9.29
CA THR A 227 -2.33 -1.01 10.10
C THR A 227 -3.00 -2.16 10.83
N LEU A 228 -3.20 -3.31 10.18
CA LEU A 228 -3.80 -4.49 10.83
C LEU A 228 -2.89 -5.06 11.93
N ALA A 229 -1.58 -5.05 11.75
CA ALA A 229 -0.65 -5.43 12.80
C ALA A 229 -0.78 -4.50 14.02
N LEU A 230 -0.79 -3.18 13.80
CA LEU A 230 -0.92 -2.17 14.86
C LEU A 230 -2.29 -2.21 15.53
N SER A 231 -3.36 -2.25 14.75
CA SER A 231 -4.74 -2.27 15.26
C SER A 231 -5.12 -3.63 15.83
N GLY A 232 -4.53 -4.72 15.40
CA GLY A 232 -4.72 -6.08 15.96
C GLY A 232 -4.05 -6.28 17.31
N GLY A 233 -3.15 -5.39 17.75
CA GLY A 233 -2.41 -5.52 19.00
C GLY A 233 -1.27 -6.53 18.93
N PHE A 234 -0.77 -6.82 17.74
CA PHE A 234 0.39 -7.68 17.52
C PHE A 234 1.68 -7.01 17.99
N ALA A 235 2.66 -7.81 18.37
CA ALA A 235 3.97 -7.34 18.79
C ALA A 235 4.77 -6.86 17.56
N VAL A 236 5.18 -5.57 17.54
CA VAL A 236 5.85 -4.95 16.39
C VAL A 236 7.23 -4.44 16.74
N CYS A 237 8.16 -4.53 15.77
CA CYS A 237 9.48 -3.92 15.84
C CYS A 237 9.91 -3.45 14.44
N GLN A 238 11.10 -2.87 14.34
CA GLN A 238 11.71 -2.44 13.08
C GLN A 238 13.07 -3.10 12.87
N ALA A 239 13.46 -3.27 11.62
CA ALA A 239 14.76 -3.81 11.23
C ALA A 239 15.54 -2.81 10.36
N ARG A 240 16.78 -2.46 10.77
CA ARG A 240 17.69 -1.59 10.03
C ARG A 240 18.31 -2.37 8.87
N LEU A 241 17.81 -2.17 7.67
CA LEU A 241 18.20 -2.92 6.47
C LEU A 241 19.28 -2.20 5.62
N GLY A 242 19.76 -1.04 6.06
CA GLY A 242 20.70 -0.21 5.29
C GLY A 242 20.01 0.59 4.19
N ALA A 243 20.69 0.84 3.05
CA ALA A 243 20.07 1.57 1.95
C ALA A 243 19.11 0.70 1.15
N LYS A 244 17.96 1.27 0.76
CA LYS A 244 17.10 0.66 -0.25
C LYS A 244 17.44 1.24 -1.62
N VAL A 245 17.99 0.39 -2.50
CA VAL A 245 18.29 0.73 -3.89
C VAL A 245 17.41 -0.12 -4.80
N HIS A 246 16.59 0.53 -5.58
CA HIS A 246 15.74 -0.05 -6.62
C HIS A 246 15.75 0.87 -7.85
N ASP A 247 15.12 0.47 -8.93
CA ASP A 247 15.00 1.35 -10.09
C ASP A 247 14.23 2.63 -9.72
N PRO A 248 14.77 3.82 -10.05
CA PRO A 248 14.17 5.08 -9.63
C PRO A 248 12.78 5.28 -10.24
N LYS A 249 11.83 5.74 -9.41
CA LYS A 249 10.49 6.13 -9.84
C LYS A 249 10.37 7.64 -9.78
N ASP A 250 9.94 8.28 -10.88
CA ASP A 250 9.69 9.73 -10.91
C ASP A 250 8.47 10.06 -10.04
N PRO A 251 8.62 10.85 -8.94
CA PRO A 251 7.51 11.23 -8.09
C PRO A 251 6.36 11.91 -8.84
N GLY A 252 6.66 12.68 -9.87
CA GLY A 252 5.66 13.41 -10.63
C GLY A 252 4.90 12.55 -11.66
N ALA A 253 5.53 11.48 -12.21
CA ALA A 253 4.93 10.64 -13.23
C ALA A 253 4.32 9.35 -12.64
N ASP A 254 5.01 8.73 -11.69
CA ASP A 254 4.73 7.36 -11.25
C ASP A 254 3.97 7.29 -9.92
N LEU A 255 4.09 8.31 -9.06
CA LEU A 255 3.52 8.26 -7.71
C LEU A 255 2.02 8.58 -7.63
N GLY A 256 1.41 9.16 -8.65
CA GLY A 256 -0.02 9.49 -8.63
C GLY A 256 -0.92 8.27 -8.36
N PRO A 257 -0.80 7.19 -9.12
CA PRO A 257 -1.55 5.95 -8.87
C PRO A 257 -1.26 5.33 -7.50
N MET A 258 0.02 5.25 -7.11
CA MET A 258 0.43 4.70 -5.81
C MET A 258 -0.12 5.56 -4.66
N PHE A 259 -0.01 6.89 -4.76
CA PHE A 259 -0.56 7.81 -3.77
C PHE A 259 -2.06 7.56 -3.56
N ARG A 260 -2.85 7.49 -4.65
CA ARG A 260 -4.29 7.24 -4.53
C ARG A 260 -4.60 5.93 -3.80
N GLN A 261 -3.93 4.84 -4.15
CA GLN A 261 -4.17 3.52 -3.55
C GLN A 261 -3.78 3.49 -2.07
N VAL A 262 -2.62 4.01 -1.72
CA VAL A 262 -2.14 4.06 -0.33
C VAL A 262 -3.02 4.97 0.52
N VAL A 263 -3.34 6.18 0.02
CA VAL A 263 -4.12 7.16 0.80
C VAL A 263 -5.57 6.72 0.94
N THR A 264 -6.21 6.21 -0.10
CA THR A 264 -7.57 5.64 0.03
C THR A 264 -7.61 4.52 1.06
N THR A 265 -6.62 3.62 1.04
CA THR A 265 -6.53 2.52 2.00
C THR A 265 -6.37 3.02 3.44
N ILE A 266 -5.41 3.94 3.70
CA ILE A 266 -5.18 4.42 5.08
C ILE A 266 -6.37 5.22 5.62
N LEU A 267 -7.09 5.96 4.78
CA LEU A 267 -8.29 6.68 5.19
C LEU A 267 -9.45 5.73 5.52
N ARG A 268 -9.70 4.70 4.71
CA ARG A 268 -10.69 3.64 5.03
C ARG A 268 -10.34 2.94 6.34
N LEU A 269 -9.07 2.60 6.54
CA LEU A 269 -8.60 1.97 7.78
C LEU A 269 -8.71 2.92 8.99
N ALA A 270 -8.48 4.22 8.81
CA ALA A 270 -8.70 5.20 9.86
C ALA A 270 -10.17 5.27 10.28
N VAL A 271 -11.09 5.23 9.32
CA VAL A 271 -12.54 5.16 9.61
C VAL A 271 -12.89 3.88 10.35
N ALA A 272 -12.41 2.72 9.88
CA ALA A 272 -12.70 1.42 10.47
C ALA A 272 -12.14 1.23 11.90
N ASN A 273 -11.05 1.93 12.25
CA ASN A 273 -10.38 1.79 13.54
C ASN A 273 -10.61 3.01 14.46
N ALA A 274 -11.69 3.76 14.28
CA ALA A 274 -11.93 5.00 15.02
C ALA A 274 -12.04 4.79 16.54
N ASP A 275 -12.69 3.74 16.99
CA ASP A 275 -12.83 3.42 18.41
C ASP A 275 -11.48 3.18 19.08
N ARG A 276 -10.48 2.74 18.32
CA ARG A 276 -9.14 2.49 18.82
C ARG A 276 -8.31 3.78 18.86
N TRP A 277 -8.19 4.48 17.75
CA TRP A 277 -7.29 5.63 17.69
C TRP A 277 -7.81 6.85 18.48
N THR A 278 -9.11 6.96 18.74
CA THR A 278 -9.66 8.00 19.62
C THR A 278 -9.13 7.89 21.06
N GLN A 279 -8.68 6.71 21.49
CA GLN A 279 -8.12 6.43 22.81
C GLN A 279 -6.59 6.61 22.88
N VAL A 280 -5.92 6.83 21.76
CA VAL A 280 -4.45 7.00 21.71
C VAL A 280 -4.09 8.46 21.94
N HIS A 281 -3.30 8.75 22.96
CA HIS A 281 -2.96 10.12 23.38
C HIS A 281 -1.50 10.54 23.14
N GLY A 282 -0.68 9.67 22.54
CA GLY A 282 0.72 9.95 22.25
C GLY A 282 1.37 8.78 21.54
N SER A 283 2.67 8.89 21.26
CA SER A 283 3.42 7.81 20.61
C SER A 283 4.66 7.42 21.39
N HIS A 284 5.10 6.18 21.16
CA HIS A 284 6.32 5.62 21.73
C HIS A 284 7.15 4.94 20.64
N ASP A 285 8.44 4.82 20.93
CA ASP A 285 9.36 4.09 20.05
C ASP A 285 9.09 2.60 20.13
N VAL A 286 9.29 1.90 19.02
CA VAL A 286 9.31 0.45 18.96
C VAL A 286 10.76 -0.05 18.90
N PRO A 287 11.05 -1.28 19.35
CA PRO A 287 12.39 -1.84 19.28
C PRO A 287 12.93 -1.88 17.85
N ASN A 288 14.24 -1.59 17.71
CA ASN A 288 14.97 -1.62 16.43
C ASN A 288 16.02 -2.72 16.45
N TYR A 289 16.00 -3.58 15.45
CA TYR A 289 16.99 -4.64 15.23
C TYR A 289 18.01 -4.23 14.17
N GLY A 290 19.22 -4.76 14.28
CA GLY A 290 20.32 -4.45 13.39
C GLY A 290 21.08 -3.18 13.78
N PHE A 291 22.18 -2.93 13.05
CA PHE A 291 23.08 -1.80 13.31
C PHE A 291 22.80 -0.67 12.33
N GLU A 292 22.98 0.55 12.79
CA GLU A 292 22.99 1.71 11.90
C GLU A 292 24.19 1.61 10.96
N ARG A 293 23.91 1.61 9.66
CA ARG A 293 24.93 1.67 8.61
C ARG A 293 24.94 3.08 8.04
N ILE A 294 26.08 3.73 8.07
CA ILE A 294 26.27 4.98 7.34
C ILE A 294 26.34 4.62 5.86
N VAL A 295 25.25 4.84 5.17
CA VAL A 295 25.14 4.64 3.72
C VAL A 295 24.62 5.95 3.14
N ASP A 296 25.30 6.43 2.10
CA ASP A 296 24.85 7.58 1.34
C ASP A 296 23.99 7.07 0.17
N PRO A 297 22.64 7.22 0.25
CA PRO A 297 21.77 6.76 -0.80
C PRO A 297 21.97 7.59 -2.08
N PRO A 298 21.76 7.00 -3.28
CA PRO A 298 21.93 7.71 -4.53
C PRO A 298 21.02 8.95 -4.59
N PRO A 299 21.51 10.08 -5.15
CA PRO A 299 20.75 11.30 -5.25
C PRO A 299 19.49 11.11 -6.11
N LEU A 300 18.41 11.78 -5.71
CA LEU A 300 17.13 11.78 -6.43
C LEU A 300 16.80 13.19 -6.89
N GLU A 301 16.62 13.38 -8.19
CA GLU A 301 16.24 14.65 -8.79
C GLU A 301 14.72 14.85 -8.78
N ILE A 302 14.27 16.00 -8.28
CA ILE A 302 12.86 16.39 -8.20
C ILE A 302 12.63 17.68 -8.98
N ASN A 303 11.65 17.69 -9.86
CA ASN A 303 11.26 18.88 -10.59
C ASN A 303 10.30 19.76 -9.75
N VAL A 304 10.87 20.64 -8.94
CA VAL A 304 10.13 21.54 -8.05
C VAL A 304 9.19 22.48 -8.85
N LEU A 305 9.63 22.98 -9.99
CA LEU A 305 8.80 23.85 -10.85
C LEU A 305 7.53 23.14 -11.31
N ARG A 306 7.65 21.87 -11.72
CA ARG A 306 6.50 21.04 -12.10
C ARG A 306 5.54 20.87 -10.93
N LEU A 307 6.05 20.50 -9.74
CA LEU A 307 5.20 20.29 -8.56
C LEU A 307 4.40 21.54 -8.19
N LEU A 308 5.03 22.72 -8.18
CA LEU A 308 4.35 24.00 -7.90
C LEU A 308 3.30 24.34 -8.96
N SER A 309 3.64 24.14 -10.25
CA SER A 309 2.72 24.39 -11.36
C SER A 309 1.50 23.46 -11.34
N GLU A 310 1.69 22.18 -11.04
CA GLU A 310 0.62 21.18 -10.90
C GLU A 310 -0.29 21.51 -9.69
N PHE A 311 0.28 21.98 -8.57
CA PHE A 311 -0.51 22.41 -7.42
C PHE A 311 -1.40 23.60 -7.77
N GLN A 312 -0.86 24.63 -8.41
CA GLN A 312 -1.63 25.79 -8.86
C GLN A 312 -2.71 25.42 -9.89
N ALA A 313 -2.38 24.58 -10.87
CA ALA A 313 -3.35 24.10 -11.86
C ALA A 313 -4.49 23.29 -11.20
N GLY A 314 -4.16 22.51 -10.17
CA GLY A 314 -5.14 21.79 -9.36
C GLY A 314 -6.13 22.71 -8.65
N ALA A 315 -5.69 23.87 -8.16
CA ALA A 315 -6.59 24.85 -7.54
C ALA A 315 -7.61 25.41 -8.54
N VAL A 316 -7.20 25.61 -9.78
CA VAL A 316 -8.09 26.10 -10.85
C VAL A 316 -9.13 25.04 -11.23
N THR A 317 -8.73 23.78 -11.32
CA THR A 317 -9.58 22.70 -11.83
C THR A 317 -10.39 21.97 -10.75
N MET A 318 -9.88 21.90 -9.53
CA MET A 318 -10.42 21.10 -8.43
C MET A 318 -10.71 21.93 -7.16
N GLY A 319 -10.58 23.25 -7.21
CA GLY A 319 -10.77 24.13 -6.05
C GLY A 319 -12.15 24.01 -5.39
N ASP A 320 -13.20 23.76 -6.16
CA ASP A 320 -14.55 23.53 -5.63
C ASP A 320 -14.66 22.17 -4.91
N THR A 321 -13.99 21.15 -5.42
CA THR A 321 -13.88 19.84 -4.73
C THR A 321 -13.12 20.00 -3.41
N TRP A 322 -12.04 20.80 -3.38
CA TRP A 322 -11.31 21.07 -2.13
C TRP A 322 -12.17 21.82 -1.11
N ARG A 323 -13.06 22.75 -1.54
CA ARG A 323 -14.03 23.40 -0.63
C ARG A 323 -15.07 22.44 -0.07
N GLN A 324 -15.40 21.37 -0.80
CA GLN A 324 -16.34 20.33 -0.34
C GLN A 324 -15.69 19.37 0.67
N MET A 325 -14.46 18.93 0.41
CA MET A 325 -13.80 17.90 1.21
C MET A 325 -13.02 18.42 2.43
N LEU A 326 -12.72 19.72 2.48
CA LEU A 326 -11.94 20.34 3.56
C LEU A 326 -12.81 21.28 4.37
N ALA A 327 -12.44 21.47 5.64
CA ALA A 327 -13.04 22.53 6.45
C ALA A 327 -12.81 23.91 5.80
N PRO A 328 -13.74 24.88 5.93
CA PRO A 328 -13.66 26.17 5.26
C PRO A 328 -12.31 26.89 5.44
N ASP A 329 -11.78 26.92 6.66
CA ASP A 329 -10.48 27.55 6.94
C ASP A 329 -9.31 26.80 6.31
N THR A 330 -9.37 25.45 6.30
CA THR A 330 -8.36 24.61 5.65
C THR A 330 -8.38 24.81 4.15
N ALA A 331 -9.57 24.80 3.53
CA ALA A 331 -9.74 25.04 2.10
C ALA A 331 -9.23 26.42 1.67
N ALA A 332 -9.57 27.47 2.43
CA ALA A 332 -9.07 28.82 2.18
C ALA A 332 -7.55 28.91 2.26
N ALA A 333 -6.93 28.27 3.24
CA ALA A 333 -5.47 28.22 3.40
C ALA A 333 -4.81 27.49 2.22
N VAL A 334 -5.34 26.32 1.80
CA VAL A 334 -4.81 25.53 0.66
C VAL A 334 -4.91 26.33 -0.65
N LEU A 335 -6.04 26.99 -0.90
CA LEU A 335 -6.22 27.80 -2.12
C LEU A 335 -5.26 29.00 -2.14
N GLY A 336 -5.06 29.68 -0.98
CA GLY A 336 -4.08 30.76 -0.88
C GLY A 336 -2.64 30.29 -1.13
N LEU A 337 -2.27 29.10 -0.65
CA LEU A 337 -0.98 28.47 -0.92
C LEU A 337 -0.81 28.08 -2.39
N ALA A 338 -1.87 27.67 -3.08
CA ALA A 338 -1.82 27.36 -4.49
C ALA A 338 -1.61 28.62 -5.35
N ASP A 339 -2.23 29.75 -4.99
CA ASP A 339 -1.99 31.05 -5.63
C ASP A 339 -0.53 31.52 -5.42
N GLU A 340 0.03 31.29 -4.24
CA GLU A 340 1.44 31.58 -3.95
C GLU A 340 2.37 30.68 -4.76
N ALA A 341 2.07 29.37 -4.84
CA ALA A 341 2.82 28.41 -5.64
C ALA A 341 2.88 28.82 -7.12
N GLY A 342 1.78 29.32 -7.68
CA GLY A 342 1.73 29.82 -9.06
C GLY A 342 2.67 31.02 -9.27
N ARG A 343 2.64 32.01 -8.37
CA ARG A 343 3.55 33.17 -8.45
C ARG A 343 5.02 32.77 -8.34
N ILE A 344 5.34 31.84 -7.47
CA ILE A 344 6.70 31.31 -7.31
C ILE A 344 7.11 30.46 -8.50
N ALA A 345 6.24 29.62 -9.05
CA ALA A 345 6.52 28.85 -10.25
C ALA A 345 6.88 29.76 -11.45
N ASP A 346 6.18 30.89 -11.61
CA ASP A 346 6.49 31.87 -12.64
C ASP A 346 7.86 32.55 -12.42
N HIS A 347 8.22 32.79 -11.17
CA HIS A 347 9.56 33.29 -10.81
C HIS A 347 10.65 32.26 -11.13
N VAL A 348 10.48 31.03 -10.66
CA VAL A 348 11.43 29.92 -10.92
C VAL A 348 11.65 29.74 -12.43
N ARG A 349 10.57 29.75 -13.23
CA ARG A 349 10.66 29.62 -14.68
C ARG A 349 11.54 30.70 -15.30
N LYS A 350 11.36 31.96 -14.89
CA LYS A 350 12.17 33.08 -15.37
C LYS A 350 13.64 32.99 -14.99
N VAL A 351 13.93 32.55 -13.74
CA VAL A 351 15.31 32.38 -13.26
C VAL A 351 15.99 31.27 -14.05
N VAL A 352 15.33 30.13 -14.18
CA VAL A 352 15.88 28.95 -14.87
C VAL A 352 16.11 29.24 -16.37
N GLU A 353 15.20 29.96 -17.04
CA GLU A 353 15.34 30.37 -18.45
C GLU A 353 16.48 31.37 -18.66
N ALA A 354 16.76 32.23 -17.65
CA ALA A 354 17.85 33.19 -17.68
C ALA A 354 19.23 32.56 -17.48
N ASP A 355 19.32 31.57 -16.59
CA ASP A 355 20.61 30.95 -16.22
C ASP A 355 21.13 29.92 -17.25
N ALA A 356 20.24 29.33 -18.06
CA ALA A 356 20.60 28.30 -19.03
C ALA A 356 19.73 28.35 -20.30
N PRO A 357 19.89 29.36 -21.15
CA PRO A 357 19.12 29.44 -22.40
C PRO A 357 19.48 28.27 -23.34
N GLY A 358 18.58 27.28 -23.43
CA GLY A 358 18.66 26.17 -24.40
C GLY A 358 19.44 24.92 -23.95
N SER A 359 19.77 24.78 -22.70
CA SER A 359 20.48 23.61 -22.17
C SER A 359 19.72 22.88 -21.06
N GLU A 360 20.21 21.70 -20.74
CA GLU A 360 19.80 20.68 -19.78
C GLU A 360 18.78 21.08 -18.68
N ARG A 361 17.99 20.12 -18.25
CA ARG A 361 17.02 20.29 -17.16
C ARG A 361 17.75 20.86 -15.93
N PRO A 362 17.23 21.97 -15.34
CA PRO A 362 17.84 22.54 -14.14
C PRO A 362 17.80 21.54 -12.99
N SER A 363 18.84 21.53 -12.15
CA SER A 363 18.94 20.64 -11.01
C SER A 363 17.85 20.95 -9.96
N THR A 364 17.47 19.95 -9.16
CA THR A 364 16.58 20.12 -8.00
C THR A 364 17.04 21.26 -7.11
N ALA A 365 18.33 21.36 -6.83
CA ALA A 365 18.91 22.39 -5.98
C ALA A 365 18.70 23.80 -6.53
N ALA A 366 18.91 24.02 -7.82
CA ALA A 366 18.70 25.32 -8.48
C ALA A 366 17.24 25.74 -8.43
N MET A 367 16.30 24.84 -8.78
CA MET A 367 14.87 25.12 -8.71
C MET A 367 14.39 25.37 -7.28
N ALA A 368 14.86 24.60 -6.30
CA ALA A 368 14.50 24.77 -4.88
C ALA A 368 15.06 26.08 -4.31
N ALA A 369 16.25 26.51 -4.73
CA ALA A 369 16.81 27.79 -4.34
C ALA A 369 15.99 28.96 -4.90
N ALA A 370 15.61 28.92 -6.18
CA ALA A 370 14.73 29.92 -6.80
C ALA A 370 13.33 29.94 -6.17
N ALA A 371 12.86 28.80 -5.65
CA ALA A 371 11.56 28.67 -4.97
C ALA A 371 11.61 28.91 -3.45
N ALA A 372 12.70 29.42 -2.88
CA ALA A 372 12.95 29.48 -1.43
C ALA A 372 11.88 30.22 -0.60
N GLY A 373 11.01 31.01 -1.22
CA GLY A 373 9.87 31.68 -0.58
C GLY A 373 8.63 30.82 -0.35
N PHE A 374 8.55 29.63 -0.97
CA PHE A 374 7.37 28.77 -0.82
C PHE A 374 7.48 27.87 0.42
N ALA A 375 6.44 27.88 1.25
CA ALA A 375 6.31 27.01 2.39
C ALA A 375 4.86 26.53 2.56
N PHE A 376 4.65 25.22 2.63
CA PHE A 376 3.37 24.62 2.98
C PHE A 376 3.43 24.19 4.46
N PRO A 377 2.78 24.91 5.39
CA PRO A 377 2.90 24.66 6.82
C PRO A 377 2.47 23.25 7.24
N ASP A 378 3.25 22.60 8.12
CA ASP A 378 2.96 21.27 8.66
C ASP A 378 1.55 21.19 9.29
N ALA A 379 1.13 22.26 9.98
CA ALA A 379 -0.20 22.36 10.60
C ALA A 379 -1.33 22.36 9.57
N THR A 380 -1.17 23.08 8.48
CA THR A 380 -2.17 23.10 7.40
C THR A 380 -2.25 21.72 6.72
N TRP A 381 -1.10 21.09 6.49
CA TRP A 381 -1.06 19.75 5.91
C TRP A 381 -1.72 18.70 6.81
N ALA A 382 -1.44 18.72 8.12
CA ALA A 382 -2.09 17.82 9.07
C ALA A 382 -3.61 17.99 9.08
N ARG A 383 -4.12 19.24 9.03
CA ARG A 383 -5.56 19.51 8.91
C ARG A 383 -6.14 18.96 7.61
N VAL A 384 -5.46 19.12 6.46
CA VAL A 384 -5.89 18.55 5.18
C VAL A 384 -6.11 17.05 5.31
N ILE A 385 -5.15 16.32 5.88
CA ILE A 385 -5.26 14.86 6.04
C ILE A 385 -6.36 14.49 7.04
N TYR A 386 -6.51 15.23 8.13
CA TYR A 386 -7.55 14.99 9.13
C TYR A 386 -8.96 15.31 8.62
N ASP A 387 -9.11 16.35 7.82
CA ASP A 387 -10.38 16.66 7.16
C ASP A 387 -10.80 15.53 6.23
N LEU A 388 -9.84 14.93 5.50
CA LEU A 388 -10.11 13.77 4.65
C LEU A 388 -10.50 12.50 5.43
N VAL A 389 -9.99 12.30 6.66
CA VAL A 389 -10.47 11.21 7.52
C VAL A 389 -11.96 11.40 7.85
N ILE A 390 -12.38 12.64 8.12
CA ILE A 390 -13.79 12.97 8.36
C ILE A 390 -14.62 12.76 7.10
N THR A 391 -14.17 13.29 5.97
CA THR A 391 -14.88 13.17 4.69
C THR A 391 -14.97 11.72 4.20
N ALA A 392 -13.95 10.90 4.45
CA ALA A 392 -13.98 9.46 4.16
C ALA A 392 -15.09 8.72 4.92
N ARG A 393 -15.45 9.20 6.10
CA ARG A 393 -16.58 8.69 6.88
C ARG A 393 -17.92 9.25 6.39
N GLU A 394 -17.99 10.54 6.12
CA GLU A 394 -19.24 11.23 5.76
C GLU A 394 -19.68 10.90 4.33
N GLU A 395 -18.74 10.80 3.39
CA GLU A 395 -18.98 10.57 1.97
C GLU A 395 -18.13 9.41 1.40
N PRO A 396 -18.26 8.19 1.93
CA PRO A 396 -17.40 7.06 1.54
C PRO A 396 -17.48 6.70 0.05
N ALA A 397 -18.61 6.96 -0.60
CA ALA A 397 -18.79 6.71 -2.03
C ALA A 397 -17.96 7.65 -2.93
N ARG A 398 -17.59 8.84 -2.44
CA ARG A 398 -16.79 9.83 -3.17
C ARG A 398 -15.31 9.85 -2.76
N LEU A 399 -14.88 8.95 -1.87
CA LEU A 399 -13.53 8.98 -1.33
C LEU A 399 -12.45 8.93 -2.42
N GLU A 400 -12.61 8.12 -3.45
CA GLU A 400 -11.64 8.02 -4.54
C GLU A 400 -11.55 9.31 -5.37
N GLU A 401 -12.68 10.00 -5.59
CA GLU A 401 -12.74 11.32 -6.21
C GLU A 401 -11.93 12.34 -5.38
N TYR A 402 -12.19 12.38 -4.07
CA TYR A 402 -11.51 13.29 -3.15
C TYR A 402 -10.01 13.02 -3.06
N VAL A 403 -9.60 11.75 -2.94
CA VAL A 403 -8.18 11.40 -2.93
C VAL A 403 -7.51 11.72 -4.27
N THR A 404 -8.21 11.57 -5.39
CA THR A 404 -7.70 11.98 -6.71
C THR A 404 -7.50 13.49 -6.77
N SER A 405 -8.44 14.27 -6.25
CA SER A 405 -8.33 15.73 -6.19
C SER A 405 -7.26 16.23 -5.23
N LEU A 406 -6.84 15.41 -4.27
CA LEU A 406 -5.77 15.73 -3.34
C LEU A 406 -4.36 15.66 -3.97
N VAL A 407 -4.16 14.94 -5.07
CA VAL A 407 -2.83 14.76 -5.68
C VAL A 407 -2.10 16.08 -5.94
N PRO A 408 -2.71 17.13 -6.52
CA PRO A 408 -2.03 18.42 -6.66
C PRO A 408 -1.69 19.10 -5.32
N VAL A 409 -2.53 18.97 -4.28
CA VAL A 409 -2.22 19.50 -2.95
C VAL A 409 -1.00 18.80 -2.35
N TYR A 410 -0.93 17.48 -2.51
CA TYR A 410 0.23 16.68 -2.12
C TYR A 410 1.50 17.12 -2.86
N PHE A 411 1.42 17.47 -4.14
CA PHE A 411 2.57 18.01 -4.86
C PHE A 411 3.06 19.34 -4.26
N GLY A 412 2.14 20.22 -3.85
CA GLY A 412 2.50 21.43 -3.11
C GLY A 412 3.24 21.13 -1.80
N ARG A 413 2.78 20.12 -1.04
CA ARG A 413 3.47 19.68 0.17
C ARG A 413 4.86 19.10 -0.11
N VAL A 414 4.99 18.25 -1.14
CA VAL A 414 6.27 17.67 -1.56
C VAL A 414 7.24 18.77 -2.00
N ALA A 415 6.79 19.74 -2.81
CA ALA A 415 7.61 20.88 -3.21
C ALA A 415 8.16 21.64 -2.00
N SER A 416 7.30 21.94 -1.01
CA SER A 416 7.71 22.60 0.24
C SER A 416 8.78 21.79 1.00
N ALA A 417 8.60 20.46 1.12
CA ALA A 417 9.57 19.61 1.81
C ALA A 417 10.94 19.59 1.08
N VAL A 418 10.94 19.55 -0.25
CA VAL A 418 12.17 19.61 -1.07
C VAL A 418 12.87 20.95 -0.89
N ILE A 419 12.12 22.07 -0.93
CA ILE A 419 12.65 23.43 -0.76
C ILE A 419 13.25 23.60 0.64
N GLU A 420 12.55 23.14 1.67
CA GLU A 420 13.00 23.22 3.06
C GLU A 420 14.31 22.45 3.28
N ASN A 421 14.43 21.24 2.71
CA ASN A 421 15.56 20.35 2.94
C ASN A 421 16.69 20.52 1.91
N ARG A 422 16.62 21.51 0.99
CA ARG A 422 17.57 21.64 -0.13
C ARG A 422 19.05 21.67 0.29
N ASP A 423 19.34 22.42 1.35
CA ASP A 423 20.70 22.67 1.85
C ASP A 423 21.11 21.71 2.98
N LEU A 424 20.18 20.82 3.41
CA LEU A 424 20.43 19.89 4.52
C LEU A 424 21.00 18.58 3.99
N PRO A 425 21.94 17.96 4.71
CA PRO A 425 22.31 16.55 4.46
C PRO A 425 21.12 15.63 4.83
N THR A 426 21.14 14.41 4.32
CA THR A 426 20.00 13.47 4.43
C THR A 426 19.61 13.18 5.89
N ASP A 427 20.57 13.00 6.79
CA ASP A 427 20.35 12.76 8.22
C ASP A 427 19.67 13.94 8.92
N ARG A 428 20.01 15.17 8.54
CA ARG A 428 19.38 16.37 9.09
C ARG A 428 17.99 16.64 8.53
N ALA A 429 17.74 16.20 7.29
CA ALA A 429 16.41 16.30 6.69
C ALA A 429 15.37 15.41 7.42
N GLU A 430 15.80 14.36 8.12
CA GLU A 430 14.95 13.53 8.96
C GLU A 430 14.26 14.35 10.08
N GLU A 431 14.92 15.40 10.59
CA GLU A 431 14.36 16.29 11.60
C GLU A 431 13.06 16.99 11.12
N SER A 432 12.96 17.29 9.83
CA SER A 432 11.76 17.90 9.24
C SER A 432 10.58 16.92 9.22
N VAL A 433 10.84 15.64 8.93
CA VAL A 433 9.82 14.57 8.98
C VAL A 433 9.32 14.35 10.41
N GLU A 434 10.25 14.30 11.36
CA GLU A 434 9.92 14.18 12.79
C GLU A 434 9.13 15.38 13.32
N ARG A 435 9.47 16.61 12.89
CA ARG A 435 8.72 17.82 13.23
C ARG A 435 7.29 17.74 12.71
N GLN A 436 7.11 17.37 11.45
CA GLN A 436 5.79 17.17 10.83
C GLN A 436 4.98 16.10 11.58
N ALA A 437 5.59 14.97 11.92
CA ALA A 437 4.91 13.90 12.64
C ALA A 437 4.45 14.36 14.05
N ARG A 438 5.27 15.15 14.76
CA ARG A 438 4.86 15.78 16.03
C ARG A 438 3.70 16.75 15.83
N GLU A 439 3.64 17.45 14.70
CA GLU A 439 2.54 18.35 14.41
C GLU A 439 1.21 17.61 14.18
N PHE A 440 1.25 16.44 13.54
CA PHE A 440 0.07 15.56 13.48
C PHE A 440 -0.38 15.13 14.88
N GLU A 441 0.53 14.71 15.76
CA GLU A 441 0.17 14.35 17.14
C GLU A 441 -0.45 15.56 17.88
N ARG A 442 0.16 16.74 17.76
CA ARG A 442 -0.32 17.97 18.40
C ARG A 442 -1.72 18.37 17.95
N LEU A 443 -2.03 18.15 16.67
CA LEU A 443 -3.33 18.50 16.07
C LEU A 443 -4.35 17.36 16.13
N LYS A 444 -4.02 16.20 16.68
CA LYS A 444 -4.98 15.10 16.82
C LYS A 444 -6.28 15.48 17.57
N PRO A 445 -6.27 16.34 18.62
CA PRO A 445 -7.51 16.81 19.23
C PRO A 445 -8.48 17.48 18.26
N TYR A 446 -7.98 18.14 17.19
CA TYR A 446 -8.82 18.67 16.11
C TYR A 446 -9.57 17.56 15.38
N LEU A 447 -8.87 16.46 15.05
CA LEU A 447 -9.52 15.29 14.42
C LEU A 447 -10.57 14.67 15.34
N VAL A 448 -10.25 14.47 16.64
CA VAL A 448 -11.16 13.86 17.62
C VAL A 448 -12.42 14.70 17.82
N ASP A 449 -12.31 16.02 17.93
CA ASP A 449 -13.45 16.94 18.06
C ASP A 449 -14.35 16.87 16.82
N ARG A 450 -13.76 16.95 15.62
CA ARG A 450 -14.54 16.85 14.38
C ARG A 450 -15.19 15.49 14.18
N TRP A 451 -14.50 14.41 14.55
CA TRP A 451 -15.05 13.06 14.52
C TRP A 451 -16.28 12.95 15.43
N GLY A 452 -16.21 13.46 16.65
CA GLY A 452 -17.34 13.48 17.59
C GLY A 452 -18.53 14.30 17.07
N LYS A 453 -18.29 15.47 16.48
CA LYS A 453 -19.35 16.30 15.86
C LYS A 453 -20.02 15.59 14.66
N SER A 454 -19.23 14.93 13.82
CA SER A 454 -19.72 14.16 12.69
C SER A 454 -20.58 12.96 13.14
N LEU A 455 -20.21 12.29 14.26
CA LEU A 455 -21.02 11.22 14.87
C LEU A 455 -22.38 11.76 15.35
N ALA A 456 -22.39 12.89 16.06
CA ALA A 456 -23.60 13.51 16.58
C ALA A 456 -24.56 13.90 15.45
N ALA A 457 -24.06 14.55 14.40
CA ALA A 457 -24.87 14.93 13.22
C ALA A 457 -25.49 13.72 12.51
N SER A 458 -24.74 12.61 12.38
CA SER A 458 -25.25 11.37 11.79
C SER A 458 -26.35 10.73 12.64
N ALA A 459 -26.24 10.78 13.97
CA ALA A 459 -27.26 10.26 14.89
C ALA A 459 -28.56 11.09 14.84
N GLU A 460 -28.45 12.41 14.78
CA GLU A 460 -29.60 13.33 14.65
C GLU A 460 -30.31 13.12 13.31
N ALA A 461 -29.58 12.98 12.20
CA ALA A 461 -30.16 12.70 10.88
C ALA A 461 -30.88 11.35 10.86
N GLY A 462 -30.32 10.31 11.48
CA GLY A 462 -30.97 8.98 11.62
C GLY A 462 -32.24 9.03 12.47
N ALA A 463 -32.25 9.78 13.57
CA ALA A 463 -33.39 9.97 14.42
C ALA A 463 -34.54 10.72 13.70
N ALA A 464 -34.21 11.76 12.93
CA ALA A 464 -35.17 12.53 12.13
C ALA A 464 -35.81 11.66 11.01
N ALA A 465 -35.02 10.80 10.35
CA ALA A 465 -35.53 9.86 9.34
C ALA A 465 -36.41 8.77 9.94
N GLY A 466 -36.11 8.29 11.16
CA GLY A 466 -36.92 7.29 11.87
C GLY A 466 -38.30 7.83 12.33
N VAL A 467 -38.39 9.12 12.69
CA VAL A 467 -39.65 9.78 13.08
C VAL A 467 -40.55 10.00 11.87
N GLY A 468 -40.01 10.23 10.67
CA GLY A 468 -40.77 10.38 9.42
C GLY A 468 -41.42 9.08 8.93
N ALA A 469 -40.85 7.92 9.22
CA ALA A 469 -41.36 6.61 8.82
C ALA A 469 -42.48 6.10 9.74
N GLY A 470 -42.64 6.64 10.95
CA GLY A 470 -43.65 6.28 11.93
C GLY A 470 -45.01 7.01 11.77
N ALA A 471 -45.06 8.07 10.92
CA ALA A 471 -46.26 8.95 10.83
C ALA A 471 -47.22 8.62 9.70
N THR A 472 -47.04 7.58 8.90
CA THR A 472 -47.92 7.25 7.75
C THR A 472 -48.74 5.97 7.90
N ASN A 473 -48.85 5.40 9.10
CA ASN A 473 -49.76 4.27 9.35
C ASN A 473 -50.74 4.57 10.49
N GLY A 474 -51.77 5.33 10.20
CA GLY A 474 -52.87 5.54 11.14
C GLY A 474 -54.03 6.28 10.53
N SER A 475 -54.85 5.64 9.70
CA SER A 475 -56.31 5.88 9.60
C SER A 475 -56.89 5.18 8.37
N ALA A 476 -57.43 4.02 8.55
CA ALA A 476 -58.58 3.56 7.77
C ALA A 476 -59.34 2.53 8.62
N THR A 477 -60.27 3.03 9.38
CA THR A 477 -61.35 2.24 10.01
C THR A 477 -62.34 1.77 8.96
N ALA A 478 -62.66 0.55 9.14
CA ALA A 478 -63.57 -0.23 8.54
C ALA A 478 -64.85 -0.61 8.48
N LYS A 479 -65.51 -1.32 8.29
CA LYS A 479 -66.78 -1.99 8.37
C LYS A 479 -67.15 -2.76 7.10
N GLY A 480 -67.53 -4.01 7.31
CA GLY A 480 -68.30 -4.73 6.32
C GLY A 480 -68.25 -6.24 6.48
N GLU A 481 -69.25 -6.74 7.12
CA GLU A 481 -69.63 -8.13 7.32
C GLU A 481 -69.75 -8.93 6.02
N GLY A 482 -69.57 -10.27 6.10
CA GLY A 482 -70.34 -11.15 5.24
C GLY A 482 -69.66 -12.47 4.83
N LYS A 483 -69.89 -13.49 5.62
CA LYS A 483 -70.22 -14.90 5.31
C LYS A 483 -69.84 -15.51 3.94
N GLY A 484 -69.16 -16.67 4.03
CA GLY A 484 -69.66 -17.80 3.24
C GLY A 484 -68.62 -18.75 2.68
N LYS A 485 -68.44 -19.90 3.34
CA LYS A 485 -68.28 -21.27 2.79
C LYS A 485 -67.51 -21.46 1.47
N GLY A 486 -66.46 -22.24 1.45
CA GLY A 486 -66.50 -23.68 1.39
C GLY A 486 -65.64 -24.24 0.31
N ALA A 487 -64.92 -25.27 0.68
CA ALA A 487 -64.59 -26.49 -0.08
C ALA A 487 -63.51 -26.50 -1.22
N ASP A 488 -62.52 -27.24 -0.90
CA ASP A 488 -61.94 -28.39 -1.66
C ASP A 488 -61.43 -28.24 -3.11
N GLY A 489 -60.24 -28.82 -3.30
CA GLY A 489 -59.91 -29.44 -4.58
C GLY A 489 -58.44 -29.37 -4.96
N ALA A 490 -57.71 -30.29 -4.48
CA ALA A 490 -56.70 -31.17 -5.10
C ALA A 490 -56.29 -30.93 -6.56
N GLY A 491 -54.99 -30.98 -6.79
CA GLY A 491 -54.51 -31.96 -7.76
C GLY A 491 -53.67 -31.52 -8.94
N HIS A 492 -52.52 -32.14 -9.01
CA HIS A 492 -51.75 -32.58 -10.21
C HIS A 492 -50.91 -31.54 -10.97
N ALA A 493 -49.59 -31.67 -10.97
CA ALA A 493 -48.70 -32.59 -11.78
C ALA A 493 -48.76 -32.43 -13.30
N GLY A 494 -47.61 -32.25 -13.90
CA GLY A 494 -47.36 -32.44 -15.34
C GLY A 494 -46.24 -31.54 -15.85
N THR A 495 -44.98 -31.91 -15.86
CA THR A 495 -44.18 -32.64 -16.90
C THR A 495 -44.30 -32.11 -18.32
N GLY A 496 -43.11 -31.89 -18.92
CA GLY A 496 -42.85 -31.83 -20.37
C GLY A 496 -41.89 -30.72 -20.71
N ALA A 497 -40.63 -30.87 -20.93
CA ALA A 497 -39.79 -31.59 -21.90
C ALA A 497 -39.90 -31.09 -23.35
N SER A 498 -38.71 -30.88 -23.91
CA SER A 498 -38.33 -30.87 -25.33
C SER A 498 -37.86 -29.52 -25.87
N ALA A 499 -36.61 -29.30 -26.18
CA ALA A 499 -35.68 -29.89 -27.17
C ALA A 499 -35.77 -29.27 -28.57
N ALA A 500 -34.63 -28.97 -29.09
CA ALA A 500 -34.15 -28.81 -30.47
C ALA A 500 -33.45 -27.44 -30.64
N GLY A 501 -32.18 -27.30 -31.04
CA GLY A 501 -31.39 -28.14 -31.97
C GLY A 501 -31.06 -27.29 -33.20
N GLY A 502 -29.77 -27.20 -33.56
CA GLY A 502 -29.28 -26.59 -34.78
C GLY A 502 -27.97 -25.81 -34.54
N ASP A 503 -26.85 -26.31 -34.66
CA ASP A 503 -25.91 -26.95 -35.60
C ASP A 503 -25.65 -26.17 -36.90
N LEU A 504 -24.38 -26.21 -37.33
CA LEU A 504 -23.71 -25.75 -38.54
C LEU A 504 -22.83 -24.50 -38.32
N GLY A 505 -21.56 -24.46 -38.60
CA GLY A 505 -20.69 -25.41 -39.31
C GLY A 505 -19.33 -24.75 -39.48
N ALA A 506 -18.35 -25.55 -39.50
CA ALA A 506 -16.94 -25.25 -39.73
C ALA A 506 -16.67 -24.62 -41.10
N GLU A 507 -15.61 -23.86 -41.18
CA GLU A 507 -14.68 -23.97 -42.31
C GLU A 507 -13.30 -23.45 -41.96
N ALA A 508 -12.36 -24.37 -42.10
CA ALA A 508 -10.92 -24.18 -42.15
C ALA A 508 -10.50 -23.60 -43.51
N ASP A 509 -9.44 -22.90 -43.67
CA ASP A 509 -8.20 -23.42 -44.27
C ASP A 509 -7.22 -22.29 -44.68
N ARG A 510 -5.96 -22.51 -44.32
CA ARG A 510 -4.71 -22.38 -45.12
C ARG A 510 -4.27 -21.03 -45.70
N LEU A 511 -3.04 -20.77 -45.42
CA LEU A 511 -1.81 -20.58 -46.22
C LEU A 511 -0.87 -19.66 -45.39
N GLY A 512 0.37 -19.97 -44.98
CA GLY A 512 1.42 -20.71 -45.69
C GLY A 512 2.48 -19.71 -46.19
N GLY A 513 3.74 -19.78 -45.67
CA GLY A 513 4.90 -19.10 -46.26
C GLY A 513 5.74 -18.37 -45.21
N SER A 514 6.74 -18.92 -44.57
CA SER A 514 8.12 -19.24 -44.93
C SER A 514 8.94 -18.11 -45.56
N VAL A 515 10.07 -17.82 -44.91
CA VAL A 515 11.46 -17.55 -45.35
C VAL A 515 12.10 -16.49 -44.46
N ALA A 516 12.97 -16.84 -43.56
CA ALA A 516 14.41 -16.97 -43.53
C ALA A 516 15.23 -15.70 -43.79
N GLY A 517 16.14 -15.37 -42.86
CA GLY A 517 17.49 -14.99 -43.17
C GLY A 517 17.95 -13.57 -42.78
N ARG A 518 18.59 -13.41 -41.75
CA ARG A 518 19.95 -13.01 -41.38
C ARG A 518 20.02 -12.50 -39.94
#